data_08bf98705272b6f87d1b0b4785ca4bf0
#
_entry.id   08bf98705272b6f87d1b0b4785ca4bf0
#
_cell.length_a   1.000
_cell.length_b   1.000
_cell.length_c   1.000
_cell.angle_alpha   90.00
_cell.angle_beta   90.00
_cell.angle_gamma   90.00
#
_symmetry.space_group_name_H-M   'P 1'
#
loop_
_entity.id
_entity.type
_entity.pdbx_description
1 polymer ?
#
loop_
_entity_poly.entity_id
_entity_poly.type
_entity_poly.pdbx_seq_one_letter_code
_entity_poly.pdbx_strand_id
1 'polypeptide(L)'
;MATTTLKDKVYNIFKENELSYDYSVIGDNVEIEVYWGDWKHDHRRLKNIMANNGFMCINEHITDSDEDCYDAEYTFTPMYANEYDF
;
A
#
# COMPACT_ATOMS: atom_id res chain seq x y z
N MET A 1 -4.77 -8.95 25.55
CA MET A 1 -3.77 -8.49 24.60
C MET A 1 -4.44 -7.86 23.39
N ALA A 2 -4.01 -6.68 23.04
CA ALA A 2 -4.61 -6.00 21.90
C ALA A 2 -4.20 -6.68 20.59
N THR A 3 -5.18 -6.92 19.73
CA THR A 3 -4.92 -7.45 18.41
C THR A 3 -4.60 -6.28 17.48
N THR A 4 -3.51 -6.37 16.76
CA THR A 4 -3.16 -5.34 15.79
C THR A 4 -4.15 -5.42 14.62
N THR A 5 -4.84 -4.32 14.37
CA THR A 5 -5.76 -4.26 13.25
C THR A 5 -4.99 -4.01 11.97
N LEU A 6 -5.63 -4.28 10.83
CA LEU A 6 -5.02 -3.99 9.54
C LEU A 6 -4.71 -2.50 9.41
N LYS A 7 -5.61 -1.66 9.89
CA LYS A 7 -5.42 -0.21 9.86
C LYS A 7 -4.18 0.20 10.65
N ASP A 8 -4.00 -0.36 11.84
CA ASP A 8 -2.84 -0.07 12.68
C ASP A 8 -1.55 -0.53 12.01
N LYS A 9 -1.59 -1.70 11.39
CA LYS A 9 -0.43 -2.25 10.70
C LYS A 9 0.00 -1.33 9.56
N VAL A 10 -0.94 -0.87 8.75
CA VAL A 10 -0.65 0.02 7.64
C VAL A 10 -0.11 1.36 8.15
N TYR A 11 -0.73 1.89 9.20
CA TYR A 11 -0.26 3.12 9.82
C TYR A 11 1.20 3.02 10.24
N ASN A 12 1.56 1.91 10.88
CA ASN A 12 2.93 1.70 11.33
C ASN A 12 3.90 1.55 10.18
N ILE A 13 3.51 0.86 9.11
CA ILE A 13 4.34 0.73 7.91
C ILE A 13 4.62 2.11 7.32
N PHE A 14 3.60 2.93 7.19
CA PHE A 14 3.75 4.28 6.65
C PHE A 14 4.65 5.14 7.52
N LYS A 15 4.46 5.07 8.84
CA LYS A 15 5.25 5.84 9.77
C LYS A 15 6.72 5.42 9.76
N GLU A 16 6.99 4.12 9.80
CA GLU A 16 8.35 3.60 9.85
C GLU A 16 9.13 3.86 8.56
N ASN A 17 8.43 3.96 7.44
CA ASN A 17 9.05 4.16 6.13
C ASN A 17 8.88 5.56 5.60
N GLU A 18 8.35 6.45 6.43
CA GLU A 18 8.16 7.87 6.07
C GLU A 18 7.30 8.04 4.81
N LEU A 19 6.25 7.24 4.70
CA LEU A 19 5.33 7.34 3.58
C LEU A 19 4.22 8.34 3.93
N SER A 20 3.83 9.15 2.96
CA SER A 20 2.80 10.18 3.15
C SER A 20 1.67 10.08 2.14
N TYR A 21 1.50 8.95 1.50
CA TYR A 21 0.44 8.76 0.53
C TYR A 21 -0.91 8.60 1.22
N ASP A 22 -1.98 8.95 0.51
CA ASP A 22 -3.32 8.73 1.01
C ASP A 22 -3.65 7.25 0.96
N TYR A 23 -4.28 6.74 1.99
CA TYR A 23 -4.68 5.35 2.00
C TYR A 23 -6.00 5.16 2.73
N SER A 24 -6.67 4.07 2.41
CA SER A 24 -7.92 3.66 3.07
C SER A 24 -7.89 2.16 3.26
N VAL A 25 -8.40 1.70 4.40
CA VAL A 25 -8.55 0.28 4.65
C VAL A 25 -10.01 -0.09 4.46
N ILE A 26 -10.26 -0.98 3.51
CA ILE A 26 -11.62 -1.40 3.15
C ILE A 26 -11.68 -2.91 3.28
N GLY A 27 -12.36 -3.41 4.31
CA GLY A 27 -12.37 -4.83 4.58
C GLY A 27 -10.99 -5.35 4.87
N ASP A 28 -10.54 -6.32 4.10
CA ASP A 28 -9.21 -6.89 4.22
C ASP A 28 -8.19 -6.28 3.27
N ASN A 29 -8.60 -5.27 2.53
CA ASN A 29 -7.75 -4.64 1.52
C ASN A 29 -7.34 -3.24 1.92
N VAL A 30 -6.21 -2.81 1.38
CA VAL A 30 -5.69 -1.46 1.58
C VAL A 30 -5.61 -0.79 0.22
N GLU A 31 -6.26 0.36 0.08
CA GLU A 31 -6.18 1.16 -1.14
C GLU A 31 -5.25 2.33 -0.88
N ILE A 32 -4.26 2.50 -1.72
CA ILE A 32 -3.26 3.55 -1.59
C ILE A 32 -3.24 4.35 -2.88
N GLU A 33 -3.29 5.68 -2.76
CA GLU A 33 -3.23 6.58 -3.90
C GLU A 33 -1.90 7.32 -3.89
N VAL A 34 -1.21 7.27 -5.03
CA VAL A 34 0.04 7.98 -5.22
C VAL A 34 -0.17 9.03 -6.30
N TYR A 35 0.02 10.29 -5.95
CA TYR A 35 -0.17 11.42 -6.87
C TYR A 35 1.17 11.95 -7.33
N TRP A 36 1.34 12.07 -8.65
CA TRP A 36 2.55 12.61 -9.27
C TRP A 36 3.84 11.95 -8.79
N GLY A 37 3.75 10.66 -8.54
CA GLY A 37 4.89 9.90 -8.06
C GLY A 37 5.82 9.49 -9.20
N ASP A 38 7.12 9.54 -8.92
CA ASP A 38 8.15 9.01 -9.79
C ASP A 38 8.14 7.49 -9.71
N TRP A 39 8.34 6.81 -10.83
CA TRP A 39 8.32 5.35 -10.87
C TRP A 39 9.26 4.72 -9.84
N LYS A 40 10.50 5.21 -9.80
CA LYS A 40 11.54 4.59 -9.01
C LYS A 40 11.42 4.91 -7.52
N HIS A 41 11.19 6.18 -7.22
CA HIS A 41 11.25 6.69 -5.85
C HIS A 41 9.92 6.64 -5.12
N ASP A 42 8.83 6.53 -5.84
CA ASP A 42 7.50 6.50 -5.24
C ASP A 42 6.79 5.19 -5.49
N HIS A 43 6.49 4.89 -6.74
CA HIS A 43 5.65 3.72 -7.06
C HIS A 43 6.35 2.40 -6.75
N ARG A 44 7.56 2.23 -7.24
CA ARG A 44 8.31 1.00 -7.02
C ARG A 44 8.67 0.82 -5.54
N ARG A 45 9.07 1.91 -4.91
CA ARG A 45 9.42 1.87 -3.50
C ARG A 45 8.22 1.47 -2.65
N LEU A 46 7.06 2.05 -2.92
CA LEU A 46 5.84 1.70 -2.20
C LEU A 46 5.51 0.22 -2.37
N LYS A 47 5.56 -0.28 -3.58
CA LYS A 47 5.28 -1.70 -3.85
C LYS A 47 6.24 -2.60 -3.10
N ASN A 48 7.52 -2.26 -3.09
CA ASN A 48 8.53 -3.06 -2.39
C ASN A 48 8.33 -3.05 -0.89
N ILE A 49 8.01 -1.89 -0.32
CA ILE A 49 7.76 -1.77 1.10
C ILE A 49 6.55 -2.62 1.49
N MET A 50 5.48 -2.54 0.73
CA MET A 50 4.28 -3.31 1.02
C MET A 50 4.55 -4.81 0.90
N ALA A 51 5.27 -5.22 -0.14
CA ALA A 51 5.62 -6.63 -0.33
C ALA A 51 6.48 -7.14 0.82
N ASN A 52 7.44 -6.33 1.27
CA ASN A 52 8.31 -6.71 2.38
C ASN A 52 7.55 -6.82 3.70
N ASN A 53 6.41 -6.21 3.79
CA ASN A 53 5.56 -6.25 4.97
C ASN A 53 4.37 -7.21 4.83
N GLY A 54 4.43 -8.09 3.85
CA GLY A 54 3.45 -9.17 3.72
C GLY A 54 2.20 -8.82 2.95
N PHE A 55 2.28 -7.81 2.08
CA PHE A 55 1.14 -7.41 1.25
C PHE A 55 1.41 -7.69 -0.22
N MET A 56 0.36 -8.05 -0.93
CA MET A 56 0.42 -8.31 -2.36
C MET A 56 -0.44 -7.29 -3.08
N CYS A 57 0.09 -6.73 -4.16
CA CYS A 57 -0.67 -5.81 -4.99
C CYS A 57 -1.64 -6.61 -5.88
N ILE A 58 -2.93 -6.40 -5.70
CA ILE A 58 -3.94 -7.11 -6.48
C ILE A 58 -4.59 -6.23 -7.54
N ASN A 59 -4.37 -4.93 -7.48
CA ASN A 59 -4.87 -4.02 -8.50
C ASN A 59 -3.97 -2.80 -8.59
N GLU A 60 -3.72 -2.39 -9.81
CA GLU A 60 -2.95 -1.18 -10.09
C GLU A 60 -3.66 -0.44 -11.22
N HIS A 61 -4.10 0.78 -10.94
CA HIS A 61 -4.82 1.58 -11.91
C HIS A 61 -4.16 2.94 -12.05
N ILE A 62 -3.61 3.21 -13.24
CA ILE A 62 -2.98 4.49 -13.53
C ILE A 62 -4.06 5.44 -14.00
N THR A 63 -4.26 6.54 -13.27
CA THR A 63 -5.33 7.49 -13.55
C THR A 63 -4.89 8.68 -14.38
N ASP A 64 -3.60 9.02 -14.29
CA ASP A 64 -3.04 10.11 -15.08
C ASP A 64 -1.55 9.87 -15.20
N SER A 65 -0.95 10.21 -16.33
CA SER A 65 0.46 9.96 -16.54
C SER A 65 1.12 11.07 -17.34
N ASP A 66 2.37 11.36 -16.98
CA ASP A 66 3.25 12.24 -17.71
C ASP A 66 4.58 11.48 -17.91
N GLU A 67 5.59 12.11 -18.49
CA GLU A 67 6.82 11.41 -18.85
C GLU A 67 7.47 10.63 -17.71
N ASP A 68 7.63 11.27 -16.57
CA ASP A 68 8.36 10.66 -15.45
C ASP A 68 7.51 10.43 -14.23
N CYS A 69 6.36 11.06 -14.16
CA CYS A 69 5.51 11.01 -12.98
C CYS A 69 4.09 10.63 -13.37
N TYR A 70 3.41 9.93 -12.50
CA TYR A 70 2.03 9.56 -12.78
C TYR A 70 1.26 9.33 -11.48
N ASP A 71 -0.07 9.39 -11.60
CA ASP A 71 -0.99 9.08 -10.51
C ASP A 71 -1.43 7.64 -10.65
N ALA A 72 -1.45 6.93 -9.57
CA ALA A 72 -1.91 5.55 -9.58
C ALA A 72 -2.66 5.21 -8.31
N GLU A 73 -3.62 4.31 -8.45
CA GLU A 73 -4.37 3.75 -7.34
C GLU A 73 -3.97 2.28 -7.22
N TYR A 74 -3.54 1.90 -6.04
CA TYR A 74 -3.11 0.53 -5.76
C TYR A 74 -4.03 -0.10 -4.74
N THR A 75 -4.32 -1.38 -4.93
CA THR A 75 -5.01 -2.16 -3.91
C THR A 75 -4.09 -3.28 -3.48
N PHE A 76 -3.86 -3.37 -2.18
CA PHE A 76 -3.03 -4.42 -1.60
C PHE A 76 -3.87 -5.30 -0.69
N THR A 77 -3.51 -6.57 -0.62
CA THR A 77 -4.14 -7.50 0.30
C THR A 77 -3.05 -8.24 1.06
N PRO A 78 -3.29 -8.63 2.33
CA PRO A 78 -2.30 -9.42 3.06
C PRO A 78 -2.05 -10.75 2.38
N MET A 79 -0.78 -11.06 2.14
CA MET A 79 -0.41 -12.32 1.49
C MET A 79 -0.74 -13.53 2.34
N TYR A 80 -0.75 -13.33 3.66
CA TYR A 80 -0.97 -14.41 4.60
C TYR A 80 -2.28 -14.24 5.34
N ALA A 81 -3.29 -13.78 4.61
CA ALA A 81 -4.61 -13.53 5.19
C ALA A 81 -5.16 -14.78 5.89
N ASN A 82 -4.86 -15.94 5.36
CA ASN A 82 -5.31 -17.19 5.95
C ASN A 82 -4.71 -17.45 7.33
N GLU A 83 -3.61 -16.82 7.66
CA GLU A 83 -2.99 -16.95 8.96
C GLU A 83 -3.68 -16.12 10.03
N TYR A 84 -4.52 -15.20 9.63
CA TYR A 84 -5.24 -14.34 10.55
C TYR A 84 -6.66 -14.80 10.80
N ASP A 85 -7.04 -15.86 10.18
CA ASP A 85 -8.41 -16.28 10.08
C ASP A 85 -8.77 -17.39 11.03
N PHE A 86 -8.28 -17.32 12.16
CA PHE A 86 -8.42 -18.44 13.06
C PHE A 86 -8.85 -18.09 14.43
#